data_f35f16e6187a87308a18d0272dc6ed40
#
_entry.id   f35f16e6187a87308a18d0272dc6ed40
#
_cell.length_a   1.000
_cell.length_b   1.000
_cell.length_c   1.000
_cell.angle_alpha   90.00
_cell.angle_beta   90.00
_cell.angle_gamma   90.00
#
_symmetry.space_group_name_H-M   'P 1'
#
loop_
_entity.id
_entity.type
_entity.pdbx_description
1 polymer ?
#
loop_
_entity_poly.entity_id
_entity_poly.type
_entity_poly.pdbx_seq_one_letter_code
_entity_poly.pdbx_strand_id
1 'polypeptide(L)'
;KLSPTTTERDIDYFYRKGFRQFHCSNTIMQKCNTCGYVFGGLSGPSVKPYSLDLIRYIKTKYNDTVVIGGGGIRSMKDVREYKEAGADHFSVSSLCFNPLMFLHFYLEFTDPF
;
A
#
# COMPACT_ATOMS: atom_id res chain seq x y z
N LYS A 1 1.85 1.04 10.52
CA LYS A 1 1.39 0.33 9.32
C LYS A 1 -0.06 -0.07 9.48
N LEU A 2 -0.89 0.27 8.51
CA LEU A 2 -2.33 0.01 8.55
C LEU A 2 -2.68 -1.31 7.85
N SER A 3 -3.78 -1.91 8.30
CA SER A 3 -4.41 -3.05 7.63
C SER A 3 -5.32 -2.54 6.49
N PRO A 4 -5.54 -3.32 5.43
CA PRO A 4 -6.55 -2.96 4.42
C PRO A 4 -7.96 -2.81 4.99
N THR A 5 -8.23 -3.44 6.14
CA THR A 5 -9.52 -3.37 6.82
C THR A 5 -9.60 -2.24 7.85
N THR A 6 -8.57 -1.41 7.96
CA THR A 6 -8.56 -0.24 8.85
C THR A 6 -9.72 0.70 8.48
N THR A 7 -10.47 1.15 9.48
CA THR A 7 -11.60 2.06 9.26
C THR A 7 -11.16 3.51 9.35
N GLU A 8 -11.99 4.41 8.85
CA GLU A 8 -11.78 5.86 8.96
C GLU A 8 -11.70 6.29 10.43
N ARG A 9 -12.49 5.66 11.31
CA ARG A 9 -12.46 5.94 12.75
C ARG A 9 -11.13 5.57 13.37
N ASP A 10 -10.50 4.48 12.93
CA ASP A 10 -9.19 4.06 13.40
C ASP A 10 -8.13 5.08 12.99
N ILE A 11 -8.19 5.58 11.76
CA ILE A 11 -7.27 6.61 11.27
C ILE A 11 -7.44 7.89 12.09
N ASP A 12 -8.67 8.34 12.32
CA ASP A 12 -8.96 9.52 13.12
C ASP A 12 -8.43 9.37 14.55
N TYR A 13 -8.58 8.18 15.12
CA TYR A 13 -8.04 7.86 16.43
C TYR A 13 -6.53 8.00 16.48
N PHE A 14 -5.83 7.39 15.51
CA PHE A 14 -4.37 7.48 15.46
C PHE A 14 -3.90 8.90 15.23
N TYR A 15 -4.56 9.65 14.38
CA TYR A 15 -4.22 11.05 14.16
C TYR A 15 -4.36 11.88 15.44
N ARG A 16 -5.45 11.68 16.18
CA ARG A 16 -5.65 12.36 17.47
C ARG A 16 -4.61 11.97 18.52
N LYS A 17 -4.05 10.77 18.42
CA LYS A 17 -2.97 10.30 19.31
C LYS A 17 -1.59 10.86 18.92
N GLY A 18 -1.48 11.59 17.83
CA GLY A 18 -0.25 12.25 17.41
C GLY A 18 0.50 11.57 16.28
N PHE A 19 -0.01 10.47 15.73
CA PHE A 19 0.63 9.83 14.58
C PHE A 19 0.47 10.70 13.34
N ARG A 20 1.57 10.90 12.60
CA ARG A 20 1.61 11.73 11.39
C ARG A 20 2.21 11.00 10.20
N GLN A 21 2.61 9.75 10.36
CA GLN A 21 3.12 8.91 9.29
C GLN A 21 2.35 7.61 9.24
N PHE A 22 1.83 7.29 8.07
CA PHE A 22 1.01 6.09 7.85
C PHE A 22 1.56 5.30 6.68
N HIS A 23 1.59 3.98 6.83
CA HIS A 23 1.95 3.06 5.76
C HIS A 23 0.70 2.27 5.35
N CYS A 24 0.20 2.50 4.16
CA CYS A 24 -1.00 1.85 3.60
C CYS A 24 -0.60 0.93 2.45
N SER A 25 -0.69 -0.38 2.56
CA SER A 25 -1.20 -1.09 3.68
C SER A 25 -0.51 -2.46 3.84
N ASN A 26 -0.97 -3.19 4.86
CA ASN A 26 -0.58 -4.57 5.10
C ASN A 26 -1.35 -5.52 4.16
N THR A 27 -1.22 -6.83 4.39
CA THR A 27 -1.93 -7.87 3.64
C THR A 27 -3.36 -8.06 4.16
N ILE A 28 -4.22 -8.65 3.31
CA ILE A 28 -5.58 -9.02 3.69
C ILE A 28 -5.54 -10.42 4.30
N MET A 29 -6.13 -10.58 5.49
CA MET A 29 -6.26 -11.91 6.10
C MET A 29 -7.23 -12.75 5.28
N GLN A 30 -6.77 -13.88 4.81
CA GLN A 30 -7.57 -14.78 3.99
C GLN A 30 -7.33 -16.24 4.39
N LYS A 31 -8.40 -17.03 4.36
CA LYS A 31 -8.33 -18.49 4.60
C LYS A 31 -7.72 -19.16 3.38
N CYS A 32 -6.78 -20.05 3.61
CA CYS A 32 -6.21 -20.88 2.55
C CYS A 32 -7.19 -21.98 2.17
N ASN A 33 -7.66 -21.99 0.92
CA ASN A 33 -8.60 -22.98 0.44
C ASN A 33 -7.96 -24.35 0.18
N THR A 34 -6.65 -24.37 -0.04
CA THR A 34 -5.90 -25.61 -0.33
C THR A 34 -5.23 -26.21 0.90
N CYS A 35 -5.05 -25.42 1.96
CA CYS A 35 -4.34 -25.80 3.18
C CYS A 35 -5.27 -26.06 4.37
N GLY A 36 -6.60 -26.12 4.15
CA GLY A 36 -7.58 -26.34 5.21
C GLY A 36 -7.87 -25.09 6.04
N TYR A 37 -7.61 -25.15 7.35
CA TYR A 37 -7.96 -24.06 8.29
C TYR A 37 -6.84 -23.05 8.51
N VAL A 38 -5.84 -23.00 7.64
CA VAL A 38 -4.74 -22.02 7.75
C VAL A 38 -5.18 -20.67 7.19
N PHE A 39 -4.91 -19.62 7.95
CA PHE A 39 -5.11 -18.24 7.51
C PHE A 39 -3.77 -17.61 7.17
N GLY A 40 -3.73 -16.79 6.13
CA GLY A 40 -2.54 -16.06 5.74
C GLY A 40 -2.88 -14.69 5.20
N GLY A 41 -1.85 -13.87 5.02
CA GLY A 41 -2.01 -12.54 4.43
C GLY A 41 -1.99 -12.61 2.91
N LEU A 42 -3.07 -12.14 2.28
CA LEU A 42 -3.11 -11.96 0.84
C LEU A 42 -2.42 -10.65 0.48
N SER A 43 -1.40 -10.72 -0.38
CA SER A 43 -0.67 -9.57 -0.89
C SER A 43 -0.84 -9.45 -2.42
N GLY A 44 -0.22 -8.43 -3.01
CA GLY A 44 -0.26 -8.22 -4.44
C GLY A 44 -1.41 -7.32 -4.89
N PRO A 45 -1.87 -7.45 -6.16
CA PRO A 45 -2.84 -6.51 -6.76
C PRO A 45 -4.16 -6.40 -6.02
N SER A 46 -4.58 -7.45 -5.31
CA SER A 46 -5.85 -7.48 -4.55
C SER A 46 -5.89 -6.47 -3.41
N VAL A 47 -4.73 -6.07 -2.88
CA VAL A 47 -4.60 -5.12 -1.77
C VAL A 47 -4.70 -3.67 -2.27
N LYS A 48 -4.34 -3.42 -3.52
CA LYS A 48 -4.20 -2.07 -4.07
C LYS A 48 -5.44 -1.19 -3.91
N PRO A 49 -6.68 -1.63 -4.21
CA PRO A 49 -7.85 -0.78 -4.05
C PRO A 49 -8.04 -0.30 -2.62
N TYR A 50 -7.82 -1.16 -1.64
CA TYR A 50 -7.93 -0.81 -0.22
C TYR A 50 -6.86 0.21 0.19
N SER A 51 -5.62 0.02 -0.27
CA SER A 51 -4.53 0.94 0.02
C SER A 51 -4.80 2.32 -0.57
N LEU A 52 -5.27 2.38 -1.81
CA LEU A 52 -5.59 3.64 -2.47
C LEU A 52 -6.70 4.40 -1.74
N ASP A 53 -7.75 3.71 -1.30
CA ASP A 53 -8.85 4.33 -0.57
C ASP A 53 -8.38 4.92 0.77
N LEU A 54 -7.55 4.17 1.50
CA LEU A 54 -6.97 4.65 2.76
C LEU A 54 -6.11 5.90 2.55
N ILE A 55 -5.27 5.89 1.52
CA ILE A 55 -4.39 7.01 1.19
C ILE A 55 -5.22 8.25 0.86
N ARG A 56 -6.24 8.11 0.02
CA ARG A 56 -7.11 9.22 -0.37
C ARG A 56 -7.79 9.82 0.86
N TYR A 57 -8.31 8.98 1.74
CA TYR A 57 -8.96 9.45 2.96
C TYR A 57 -7.99 10.24 3.84
N ILE A 58 -6.81 9.68 4.10
CA ILE A 58 -5.81 10.31 4.97
C ILE A 58 -5.36 11.66 4.39
N LYS A 59 -5.00 11.69 3.13
CA LYS A 59 -4.46 12.92 2.51
C LYS A 59 -5.53 13.98 2.27
N THR A 60 -6.78 13.60 2.07
CA THR A 60 -7.88 14.54 1.95
C THR A 60 -8.22 15.20 3.27
N LYS A 61 -8.23 14.42 4.35
CA LYS A 61 -8.62 14.91 5.67
C LYS A 61 -7.44 15.49 6.47
N TYR A 62 -6.26 14.88 6.33
CA TYR A 62 -5.07 15.23 7.12
C TYR A 62 -3.87 15.47 6.22
N ASN A 63 -3.79 16.65 5.63
CA ASN A 63 -2.74 17.00 4.66
C ASN A 63 -1.35 17.21 5.27
N ASP A 64 -1.25 17.25 6.60
CA ASP A 64 0.01 17.35 7.33
C ASP A 64 0.65 15.99 7.65
N THR A 65 0.14 14.92 7.05
CA THR A 65 0.66 13.56 7.23
C THR A 65 1.60 13.15 6.11
N VAL A 66 2.48 12.20 6.42
CA VAL A 66 3.32 11.51 5.44
C VAL A 66 2.75 10.12 5.22
N VAL A 67 2.48 9.75 3.97
CA VAL A 67 1.88 8.47 3.64
C VAL A 67 2.80 7.66 2.74
N ILE A 68 3.11 6.45 3.18
CA ILE A 68 3.82 5.45 2.39
C ILE A 68 2.76 4.54 1.78
N GLY A 69 2.69 4.50 0.46
CA GLY A 69 1.75 3.65 -0.26
C GLY A 69 2.40 2.35 -0.71
N GLY A 70 1.69 1.26 -0.54
CA GLY A 70 2.18 -0.05 -0.98
C GLY A 70 1.05 -1.06 -1.08
N GLY A 71 1.31 -2.09 -1.85
CA GLY A 71 0.36 -3.16 -2.14
C GLY A 71 0.03 -3.21 -3.63
N GLY A 72 0.46 -4.29 -4.27
CA GLY A 72 0.19 -4.52 -5.68
C GLY A 72 0.98 -3.66 -6.66
N ILE A 73 2.04 -2.99 -6.21
CA ILE A 73 2.89 -2.21 -7.12
C ILE A 73 3.74 -3.18 -7.94
N ARG A 74 3.54 -3.14 -9.26
CA ARG A 74 4.22 -4.01 -10.22
C ARG A 74 4.85 -3.24 -11.38
N SER A 75 4.42 -2.00 -11.59
CA SER A 75 4.89 -1.15 -12.70
C SER A 75 4.82 0.31 -12.31
N MET A 76 5.38 1.16 -13.15
CA MET A 76 5.32 2.62 -12.96
C MET A 76 3.89 3.15 -13.06
N LYS A 77 3.00 2.45 -13.73
CA LYS A 77 1.57 2.80 -13.74
C LYS A 77 1.00 2.75 -12.33
N ASP A 78 1.29 1.69 -11.58
CA ASP A 78 0.84 1.54 -10.20
C ASP A 78 1.41 2.64 -9.31
N VAL A 79 2.68 2.97 -9.47
CA VAL A 79 3.33 4.08 -8.75
C VAL A 79 2.60 5.38 -9.00
N ARG A 80 2.25 5.66 -10.25
CA ARG A 80 1.50 6.88 -10.59
C ARG A 80 0.13 6.91 -9.95
N GLU A 81 -0.58 5.79 -9.90
CA GLU A 81 -1.88 5.69 -9.23
C GLU A 81 -1.77 6.00 -7.74
N TYR A 82 -0.73 5.45 -7.08
CA TYR A 82 -0.47 5.76 -5.67
C TYR A 82 -0.10 7.22 -5.46
N LYS A 83 0.70 7.78 -6.35
CA LYS A 83 1.06 9.20 -6.28
C LYS A 83 -0.16 10.10 -6.46
N GLU A 84 -1.03 9.80 -7.41
CA GLU A 84 -2.27 10.53 -7.64
C GLU A 84 -3.23 10.43 -6.46
N ALA A 85 -3.22 9.30 -5.74
CA ALA A 85 -4.00 9.15 -4.52
C ALA A 85 -3.45 9.99 -3.35
N GLY A 86 -2.20 10.44 -3.44
CA GLY A 86 -1.56 11.30 -2.45
C GLY A 86 -0.40 10.67 -1.68
N ALA A 87 0.07 9.50 -2.06
CA ALA A 87 1.21 8.87 -1.40
C ALA A 87 2.48 9.70 -1.60
N ASP A 88 3.24 9.86 -0.53
CA ASP A 88 4.51 10.58 -0.54
C ASP A 88 5.69 9.64 -0.86
N HIS A 89 5.57 8.39 -0.44
CA HIS A 89 6.58 7.35 -0.64
C HIS A 89 5.91 6.05 -1.05
N PHE A 90 6.70 5.13 -1.58
CA PHE A 90 6.20 3.85 -2.09
C PHE A 90 6.97 2.69 -1.50
N SER A 91 6.27 1.58 -1.26
CA SER A 91 6.90 0.33 -0.84
C SER A 91 6.52 -0.78 -1.81
N VAL A 92 7.51 -1.59 -2.18
CA VAL A 92 7.32 -2.76 -3.04
C VAL A 92 7.75 -4.00 -2.26
N SER A 93 7.04 -5.11 -2.44
CA SER A 93 7.39 -6.35 -1.76
C SER A 93 7.23 -7.56 -2.67
N SER A 94 6.02 -7.91 -3.08
CA SER A 94 5.78 -9.08 -3.93
C SER A 94 6.46 -8.99 -5.30
N LEU A 95 6.69 -7.79 -5.81
CA LEU A 95 7.45 -7.57 -7.04
C LEU A 95 8.87 -8.15 -6.95
N CYS A 96 9.46 -8.14 -5.76
CA CYS A 96 10.81 -8.64 -5.52
C CYS A 96 10.94 -10.16 -5.74
N PHE A 97 9.83 -10.88 -5.76
CA PHE A 97 9.83 -12.32 -6.06
C PHE A 97 10.01 -12.63 -7.54
N ASN A 98 9.92 -11.62 -8.41
CA ASN A 98 10.23 -11.75 -9.83
C ASN A 98 11.40 -10.86 -10.18
N PRO A 99 12.66 -11.40 -10.21
CA PRO A 99 13.85 -10.58 -10.38
C PRO A 99 13.89 -9.77 -11.69
N LEU A 100 13.37 -10.32 -12.77
CA LEU A 100 13.37 -9.63 -14.07
C LEU A 100 12.40 -8.45 -14.08
N MET A 101 11.19 -8.64 -13.53
CA MET A 101 10.22 -7.57 -13.40
C MET A 101 10.72 -6.48 -12.43
N PHE A 102 11.36 -6.90 -11.33
CA PHE A 102 11.93 -5.97 -10.38
C PHE A 102 13.04 -5.14 -11.02
N LEU A 103 13.93 -5.76 -11.79
CA LEU A 103 14.99 -5.03 -12.47
C LEU A 103 14.43 -4.01 -13.45
N HIS A 104 13.44 -4.40 -14.24
CA HIS A 104 12.77 -3.50 -15.19
C HIS A 104 12.12 -2.32 -14.46
N PHE A 105 11.38 -2.61 -13.39
CA PHE A 105 10.76 -1.59 -12.55
C PHE A 105 11.81 -0.64 -11.96
N TYR A 106 12.90 -1.19 -11.42
CA TYR A 106 13.96 -0.40 -10.81
C TYR A 106 14.60 0.56 -11.82
N LEU A 107 14.86 0.08 -13.03
CA LEU A 107 15.44 0.90 -14.09
C LEU A 107 14.48 2.03 -14.51
N GLU A 108 13.19 1.73 -14.66
CA GLU A 108 12.20 2.75 -14.98
C GLU A 108 12.04 3.78 -13.85
N PHE A 109 12.05 3.31 -12.59
CA PHE A 109 11.88 4.19 -11.44
C PHE A 109 13.07 5.13 -11.23
N THR A 110 14.28 4.63 -11.47
CA THR A 110 15.52 5.40 -11.27
C THR A 110 15.91 6.24 -12.48
N ASP A 111 15.33 5.96 -13.65
CA ASP A 111 15.57 6.75 -14.86
C ASP A 111 14.54 7.87 -14.91
N PRO A 112 14.95 9.15 -14.74
CA PRO A 112 14.01 10.28 -14.80
C PRO A 112 13.55 10.61 -16.20
N PHE A 113 14.12 9.96 -17.20
CA PHE A 113 13.80 10.15 -18.62
C PHE A 113 13.23 8.86 -19.25
#